data_a8a30de56f28f08ec741ea8bd307d8c2
#
_entry.id   a8a30de56f28f08ec741ea8bd307d8c2
#
_cell.length_a   1.000
_cell.length_b   1.000
_cell.length_c   1.000
_cell.angle_alpha   90.00
_cell.angle_beta   90.00
_cell.angle_gamma   90.00
#
_symmetry.space_group_name_H-M   'P 1'
#
loop_
_entity.id
_entity.type
_entity.pdbx_description
1 polymer ?
#
loop_
_entity_poly.entity_id
_entity_poly.type
_entity_poly.pdbx_seq_one_letter_code
_entity_poly.pdbx_strand_id
1 'polypeptide(L)'
;MIYSLLALLAIISIFGLQPFQQTIDAEKALVNQTEVYATEVRRLSDASYLVAVRTSMPEVKADMVRWWFSNFLQTTEHYNWWHPKDHVWMDWENKEPGEIIGASHLVHENIGGDLSRLRIQFVNSAEFFGYDANDEDTFVICARVGLLNQEINIAKMCHVVRNTLDGAEMRSRFWLGHVAKREGNKTISSLKGFIGNMALTRALVLNQQNAKDLKTHAEEEMKYLAEILPALYRSKNVD
;
A
#
# COMPACT_ATOMS: atom_id res chain seq x y z
N MET A 1 42.35 13.90 7.65
CA MET A 1 41.33 13.03 8.26
C MET A 1 40.06 13.77 8.72
N ILE A 2 40.16 14.92 9.38
CA ILE A 2 39.00 15.70 9.89
C ILE A 2 38.12 16.26 8.75
N TYR A 3 38.72 16.73 7.64
CA TYR A 3 38.00 17.25 6.46
C TYR A 3 37.18 16.19 5.73
N SER A 4 37.61 14.93 5.74
CA SER A 4 36.90 13.80 5.13
C SER A 4 35.62 13.43 5.93
N LEU A 5 35.66 13.59 7.27
CA LEU A 5 34.51 13.32 8.14
C LEU A 5 33.46 14.41 8.04
N LEU A 6 33.88 15.68 7.93
CA LEU A 6 32.98 16.83 7.73
C LEU A 6 32.32 16.80 6.35
N ALA A 7 33.03 16.39 5.31
CA ALA A 7 32.46 16.19 3.98
C ALA A 7 31.44 15.03 3.95
N LEU A 8 31.71 13.94 4.67
CA LEU A 8 30.77 12.81 4.81
C LEU A 8 29.52 13.20 5.58
N LEU A 9 29.65 14.00 6.66
CA LEU A 9 28.53 14.52 7.44
C LEU A 9 27.70 15.55 6.64
N ALA A 10 28.35 16.39 5.83
CA ALA A 10 27.65 17.32 4.94
C ALA A 10 26.88 16.60 3.83
N ILE A 11 27.44 15.54 3.25
CA ILE A 11 26.74 14.68 2.27
C ILE A 11 25.54 13.98 2.92
N ILE A 12 25.67 13.47 4.14
CA ILE A 12 24.57 12.85 4.89
C ILE A 12 23.47 13.90 5.19
N SER A 13 23.83 15.14 5.51
CA SER A 13 22.86 16.22 5.78
C SER A 13 22.11 16.67 4.51
N ILE A 14 22.78 16.72 3.36
CA ILE A 14 22.16 17.17 2.09
C ILE A 14 21.23 16.08 1.53
N PHE A 15 21.55 14.80 1.68
CA PHE A 15 20.73 13.68 1.22
C PHE A 15 19.67 13.20 2.24
N GLY A 16 19.79 13.59 3.52
CA GLY A 16 18.94 13.10 4.59
C GLY A 16 17.68 13.95 4.86
N LEU A 17 17.67 15.23 4.46
CA LEU A 17 16.57 16.15 4.82
C LEU A 17 15.49 16.34 3.73
N GLN A 18 15.82 16.18 2.46
CA GLN A 18 14.85 16.35 1.38
C GLN A 18 13.83 15.19 1.20
N PRO A 19 14.16 13.92 1.43
CA PRO A 19 13.21 12.81 1.23
C PRO A 19 11.99 12.89 2.14
N PHE A 20 12.16 13.35 3.38
CA PHE A 20 11.07 13.38 4.37
C PHE A 20 9.97 14.36 4.01
N GLN A 21 10.31 15.54 3.49
CA GLN A 21 9.34 16.56 3.11
C GLN A 21 8.55 16.17 1.85
N GLN A 22 9.20 15.56 0.85
CA GLN A 22 8.51 15.06 -0.34
C GLN A 22 7.58 13.87 -0.03
N THR A 23 7.93 13.03 0.94
CA THR A 23 7.07 11.93 1.39
C THR A 23 5.82 12.47 2.10
N ILE A 24 5.97 13.46 2.98
CA ILE A 24 4.85 14.11 3.67
C ILE A 24 3.91 14.81 2.70
N ASP A 25 4.43 15.55 1.73
CA ASP A 25 3.59 16.23 0.72
C ASP A 25 2.85 15.23 -0.17
N ALA A 26 3.50 14.13 -0.52
CA ALA A 26 2.88 13.03 -1.26
C ALA A 26 1.78 12.33 -0.45
N GLU A 27 1.96 12.17 0.86
CA GLU A 27 0.97 11.60 1.76
C GLU A 27 -0.24 12.54 1.93
N LYS A 28 -0.01 13.85 2.06
CA LYS A 28 -1.08 14.85 2.10
C LYS A 28 -1.91 14.86 0.82
N ALA A 29 -1.28 14.76 -0.36
CA ALA A 29 -1.98 14.72 -1.64
C ALA A 29 -2.90 13.48 -1.79
N LEU A 30 -2.57 12.36 -1.15
CA LEU A 30 -3.41 11.18 -1.14
C LEU A 30 -4.75 11.43 -0.44
N VAL A 31 -4.71 12.16 0.68
CA VAL A 31 -5.89 12.45 1.51
C VAL A 31 -6.59 13.76 1.08
N ASN A 32 -5.88 14.69 0.46
CA ASN A 32 -6.43 15.99 0.07
C ASN A 32 -7.29 15.88 -1.20
N GLN A 33 -8.59 16.18 -1.06
CA GLN A 33 -9.56 16.10 -2.17
C GLN A 33 -9.35 17.15 -3.25
N THR A 34 -8.79 18.30 -2.91
CA THR A 34 -8.65 19.43 -3.84
C THR A 34 -7.51 19.25 -4.84
N GLU A 35 -6.62 18.30 -4.60
CA GLU A 35 -5.49 18.03 -5.49
C GLU A 35 -5.86 16.99 -6.55
N VAL A 36 -5.40 17.23 -7.78
CA VAL A 36 -5.49 16.27 -8.87
C VAL A 36 -4.62 15.05 -8.52
N TYR A 37 -5.25 13.89 -8.41
CA TYR A 37 -4.54 12.64 -8.18
C TYR A 37 -4.33 11.90 -9.49
N ALA A 38 -3.10 11.90 -9.98
CA ALA A 38 -2.75 11.22 -11.23
C ALA A 38 -2.34 9.76 -10.99
N THR A 39 -2.69 8.89 -11.91
CA THR A 39 -2.13 7.54 -12.00
C THR A 39 -0.72 7.64 -12.58
N GLU A 40 0.29 7.31 -11.80
CA GLU A 40 1.70 7.48 -12.18
C GLU A 40 2.66 6.49 -11.50
N VAL A 41 3.84 6.36 -12.07
CA VAL A 41 5.02 5.77 -11.43
C VAL A 41 6.10 6.84 -11.41
N ARG A 42 6.59 7.18 -10.23
CA ARG A 42 7.61 8.19 -10.03
C ARG A 42 8.76 7.67 -9.18
N ARG A 43 9.99 7.87 -9.65
CA ARG A 43 11.19 7.64 -8.85
C ARG A 43 11.48 8.88 -8.02
N LEU A 44 11.64 8.72 -6.72
CA LEU A 44 11.94 9.80 -5.80
C LEU A 44 13.46 10.08 -5.71
N SER A 45 13.83 11.20 -5.11
CA SER A 45 15.24 11.63 -4.97
C SER A 45 16.09 10.68 -4.13
N ASP A 46 15.45 9.92 -3.22
CA ASP A 46 16.09 8.88 -2.41
C ASP A 46 16.11 7.50 -3.10
N ALA A 47 15.87 7.48 -4.40
CA ALA A 47 15.79 6.32 -5.29
C ALA A 47 14.68 5.30 -4.95
N SER A 48 13.76 5.59 -4.03
CA SER A 48 12.52 4.84 -3.85
C SER A 48 11.55 5.08 -5.03
N TYR A 49 10.53 4.24 -5.16
CA TYR A 49 9.45 4.44 -6.13
C TYR A 49 8.14 4.74 -5.44
N LEU A 50 7.45 5.72 -5.99
CA LEU A 50 6.05 6.02 -5.72
C LEU A 50 5.22 5.46 -6.86
N VAL A 51 4.23 4.63 -6.52
CA VAL A 51 3.19 4.18 -7.45
C VAL A 51 1.87 4.75 -6.98
N ALA A 52 1.16 5.43 -7.86
CA ALA A 52 -0.16 6.01 -7.60
C ALA A 52 -1.15 5.49 -8.62
N VAL A 53 -2.34 5.10 -8.16
CA VAL A 53 -3.44 4.63 -9.01
C VAL A 53 -4.73 5.31 -8.56
N ARG A 54 -5.46 5.85 -9.51
CA ARG A 54 -6.80 6.40 -9.34
C ARG A 54 -7.81 5.50 -10.02
N THR A 55 -8.77 4.98 -9.25
CA THR A 55 -9.82 4.11 -9.77
C THR A 55 -11.19 4.74 -9.52
N SER A 56 -11.97 4.93 -10.58
CA SER A 56 -13.39 5.23 -10.47
C SER A 56 -14.15 3.93 -10.19
N MET A 57 -15.01 3.94 -9.19
CA MET A 57 -15.78 2.78 -8.71
C MET A 57 -17.28 3.11 -8.77
N PRO A 58 -17.92 3.04 -9.95
CA PRO A 58 -19.36 3.33 -10.09
C PRO A 58 -20.21 2.42 -9.19
N GLU A 59 -21.27 2.96 -8.58
CA GLU A 59 -22.18 2.27 -7.67
C GLU A 59 -21.56 1.75 -6.36
N VAL A 60 -20.24 1.81 -6.18
CA VAL A 60 -19.56 1.42 -4.95
C VAL A 60 -19.63 2.56 -3.94
N LYS A 61 -19.78 2.22 -2.66
CA LYS A 61 -19.61 3.14 -1.53
C LYS A 61 -18.43 2.74 -0.66
N ALA A 62 -17.85 3.68 0.06
CA ALA A 62 -16.71 3.45 0.95
C ALA A 62 -16.97 2.31 1.94
N ASP A 63 -18.20 2.20 2.46
CA ASP A 63 -18.60 1.12 3.37
C ASP A 63 -18.62 -0.26 2.71
N MET A 64 -18.90 -0.35 1.42
CA MET A 64 -18.80 -1.63 0.70
C MET A 64 -17.36 -2.12 0.64
N VAL A 65 -16.39 -1.22 0.42
CA VAL A 65 -14.98 -1.56 0.43
C VAL A 65 -14.52 -1.91 1.85
N ARG A 66 -14.97 -1.17 2.86
CA ARG A 66 -14.75 -1.51 4.27
C ARG A 66 -15.24 -2.93 4.58
N TRP A 67 -16.50 -3.24 4.22
CA TRP A 67 -17.10 -4.56 4.40
C TRP A 67 -16.31 -5.66 3.69
N TRP A 68 -15.85 -5.40 2.46
CA TRP A 68 -15.02 -6.35 1.71
C TRP A 68 -13.81 -6.81 2.53
N PHE A 69 -13.01 -5.88 3.03
CA PHE A 69 -11.79 -6.19 3.78
C PHE A 69 -12.05 -6.67 5.22
N SER A 70 -13.06 -6.11 5.88
CA SER A 70 -13.32 -6.41 7.30
C SER A 70 -14.08 -7.72 7.49
N ASN A 71 -15.01 -8.06 6.59
CA ASN A 71 -15.98 -9.12 6.79
C ASN A 71 -15.98 -10.19 5.69
N PHE A 72 -15.93 -9.79 4.42
CA PHE A 72 -16.22 -10.73 3.33
C PHE A 72 -15.02 -11.51 2.82
N LEU A 73 -13.88 -10.85 2.59
CA LEU A 73 -12.65 -11.48 2.06
C LEU A 73 -12.06 -12.47 3.09
N GLN A 74 -12.39 -13.75 2.99
CA GLN A 74 -11.99 -14.78 3.96
C GLN A 74 -11.26 -15.95 3.34
N THR A 75 -11.39 -16.20 2.04
CA THR A 75 -10.89 -17.41 1.39
C THR A 75 -10.12 -17.09 0.11
N THR A 76 -9.28 -18.04 -0.31
CA THR A 76 -8.62 -17.97 -1.63
C THR A 76 -9.62 -17.84 -2.77
N GLU A 77 -10.81 -18.45 -2.66
CA GLU A 77 -11.86 -18.31 -3.67
C GLU A 77 -12.34 -16.84 -3.78
N HIS A 78 -12.63 -16.18 -2.65
CA HIS A 78 -12.97 -14.76 -2.64
C HIS A 78 -11.83 -13.88 -3.21
N TYR A 79 -10.60 -14.25 -2.92
CA TYR A 79 -9.42 -13.55 -3.42
C TYR A 79 -9.29 -13.71 -4.95
N ASN A 80 -9.56 -14.89 -5.48
CA ASN A 80 -9.58 -15.14 -6.92
C ASN A 80 -10.73 -14.41 -7.64
N TRP A 81 -11.88 -14.17 -6.99
CA TRP A 81 -12.93 -13.34 -7.57
C TRP A 81 -12.47 -11.89 -7.74
N TRP A 82 -11.67 -11.39 -6.80
CA TRP A 82 -11.14 -10.03 -6.87
C TRP A 82 -10.19 -9.83 -8.05
N HIS A 83 -9.26 -10.76 -8.30
CA HIS A 83 -8.38 -10.72 -9.47
C HIS A 83 -8.15 -12.13 -10.04
N PRO A 84 -9.01 -12.62 -10.95
CA PRO A 84 -8.99 -14.04 -11.38
C PRO A 84 -7.69 -14.49 -12.07
N LYS A 85 -6.94 -13.53 -12.64
CA LYS A 85 -5.70 -13.80 -13.38
C LYS A 85 -4.48 -13.86 -12.48
N ASP A 86 -4.40 -12.95 -11.52
CA ASP A 86 -3.14 -12.71 -10.80
C ASP A 86 -3.19 -13.15 -9.34
N HIS A 87 -4.37 -13.19 -8.71
CA HIS A 87 -4.50 -13.70 -7.35
C HIS A 87 -4.49 -15.23 -7.33
N VAL A 88 -3.59 -15.83 -6.54
CA VAL A 88 -3.35 -17.27 -6.55
C VAL A 88 -3.78 -17.93 -5.25
N TRP A 89 -3.42 -17.33 -4.11
CA TRP A 89 -3.69 -17.87 -2.78
C TRP A 89 -3.70 -16.77 -1.75
N MET A 90 -4.54 -16.92 -0.74
CA MET A 90 -4.53 -16.05 0.44
C MET A 90 -4.81 -16.81 1.73
N ASP A 91 -4.37 -16.25 2.83
CA ASP A 91 -4.74 -16.60 4.20
C ASP A 91 -4.67 -15.35 5.08
N TRP A 92 -5.19 -15.45 6.30
CA TRP A 92 -5.15 -14.39 7.30
C TRP A 92 -4.30 -14.76 8.49
N GLU A 93 -3.57 -13.79 9.02
CA GLU A 93 -2.89 -13.85 10.32
C GLU A 93 -3.46 -12.76 11.22
N ASN A 94 -3.82 -13.12 12.47
CA ASN A 94 -4.40 -12.22 13.48
C ASN A 94 -5.68 -11.48 13.02
N LYS A 95 -6.51 -12.11 12.21
CA LYS A 95 -7.78 -11.54 11.73
C LYS A 95 -8.88 -11.79 12.76
N GLU A 96 -9.48 -10.71 13.28
CA GLU A 96 -10.68 -10.76 14.09
C GLU A 96 -11.92 -10.40 13.24
N PRO A 97 -13.09 -10.99 13.52
CA PRO A 97 -14.32 -10.67 12.78
C PRO A 97 -14.66 -9.18 12.85
N GLY A 98 -14.89 -8.57 11.68
CA GLY A 98 -15.20 -7.13 11.57
C GLY A 98 -14.00 -6.18 11.67
N GLU A 99 -12.86 -6.64 12.16
CA GLU A 99 -11.67 -5.83 12.35
C GLU A 99 -10.66 -6.08 11.22
N ILE A 100 -9.95 -5.03 10.84
CA ILE A 100 -8.87 -5.13 9.83
C ILE A 100 -7.51 -4.68 10.41
N ILE A 101 -7.52 -3.70 11.30
CA ILE A 101 -6.29 -3.17 11.88
C ILE A 101 -5.63 -4.23 12.76
N GLY A 102 -4.33 -4.47 12.54
CA GLY A 102 -3.56 -5.51 13.21
C GLY A 102 -3.56 -6.86 12.49
N ALA A 103 -4.54 -7.13 11.62
CA ALA A 103 -4.54 -8.31 10.76
C ALA A 103 -3.45 -8.23 9.69
N SER A 104 -3.01 -9.39 9.22
CA SER A 104 -2.12 -9.51 8.08
C SER A 104 -2.73 -10.40 7.02
N HIS A 105 -2.86 -9.87 5.81
CA HIS A 105 -3.25 -10.60 4.62
C HIS A 105 -2.00 -11.26 4.03
N LEU A 106 -1.97 -12.57 4.03
CA LEU A 106 -0.90 -13.39 3.48
C LEU A 106 -1.32 -13.78 2.06
N VAL A 107 -0.53 -13.43 1.06
CA VAL A 107 -0.93 -13.59 -0.33
C VAL A 107 0.16 -14.18 -1.21
N HIS A 108 -0.28 -14.94 -2.21
CA HIS A 108 0.49 -15.25 -3.41
C HIS A 108 -0.23 -14.60 -4.59
N GLU A 109 0.47 -13.73 -5.32
CA GLU A 109 -0.07 -13.00 -6.46
C GLU A 109 0.99 -12.83 -7.56
N ASN A 110 0.55 -12.81 -8.81
CA ASN A 110 1.44 -12.54 -9.94
C ASN A 110 1.49 -11.04 -10.21
N ILE A 111 2.69 -10.45 -10.15
CA ILE A 111 2.92 -9.05 -10.50
C ILE A 111 3.92 -9.02 -11.66
N GLY A 112 3.48 -8.56 -12.83
CA GLY A 112 4.31 -8.57 -14.03
C GLY A 112 4.71 -9.96 -14.54
N GLY A 113 3.95 -11.00 -14.14
CA GLY A 113 4.22 -12.40 -14.48
C GLY A 113 5.09 -13.14 -13.44
N ASP A 114 5.64 -12.45 -12.46
CA ASP A 114 6.42 -13.04 -11.37
C ASP A 114 5.57 -13.30 -10.14
N LEU A 115 5.66 -14.51 -9.56
CA LEU A 115 4.93 -14.88 -8.35
C LEU A 115 5.54 -14.19 -7.12
N SER A 116 4.81 -13.22 -6.59
CA SER A 116 5.10 -12.54 -5.33
C SER A 116 4.43 -13.25 -4.15
N ARG A 117 5.17 -13.40 -3.04
CA ARG A 117 4.67 -13.95 -1.78
C ARG A 117 4.79 -12.87 -0.71
N LEU A 118 3.66 -12.25 -0.37
CA LEU A 118 3.62 -11.05 0.44
C LEU A 118 2.84 -11.27 1.74
N ARG A 119 3.23 -10.50 2.75
CA ARG A 119 2.51 -10.29 3.99
C ARG A 119 2.13 -8.82 4.08
N ILE A 120 0.85 -8.54 3.97
CA ILE A 120 0.28 -7.19 3.96
C ILE A 120 -0.33 -6.95 5.33
N GLN A 121 0.41 -6.28 6.22
CA GLN A 121 -0.04 -5.98 7.58
C GLN A 121 -0.79 -4.67 7.62
N PHE A 122 -2.07 -4.72 7.93
CA PHE A 122 -2.92 -3.53 8.06
C PHE A 122 -2.63 -2.78 9.35
N VAL A 123 -2.50 -1.46 9.23
CA VAL A 123 -2.18 -0.55 10.34
C VAL A 123 -3.13 0.64 10.33
N ASN A 124 -3.28 1.30 11.49
CA ASN A 124 -4.06 2.53 11.56
C ASN A 124 -3.47 3.61 10.63
N SER A 125 -4.31 4.35 9.93
CA SER A 125 -3.89 5.43 9.02
C SER A 125 -3.08 6.52 9.74
N ALA A 126 -3.27 6.69 11.04
CA ALA A 126 -2.49 7.61 11.87
C ALA A 126 -0.98 7.31 11.88
N GLU A 127 -0.58 6.06 11.60
CA GLU A 127 0.84 5.72 11.46
C GLU A 127 1.49 6.41 10.25
N PHE A 128 0.70 6.68 9.20
CA PHE A 128 1.19 7.32 7.98
C PHE A 128 0.91 8.81 7.94
N PHE A 129 -0.23 9.24 8.47
CA PHE A 129 -0.70 10.62 8.33
C PHE A 129 -0.61 11.43 9.64
N GLY A 130 -0.36 10.77 10.78
CA GLY A 130 -0.36 11.40 12.11
C GLY A 130 -1.76 11.58 12.71
N TYR A 131 -2.82 11.19 11.99
CA TYR A 131 -4.21 11.22 12.42
C TYR A 131 -4.99 10.10 11.74
N ASP A 132 -6.13 9.67 12.31
CA ASP A 132 -7.03 8.75 11.64
C ASP A 132 -7.76 9.49 10.51
N ALA A 133 -7.55 9.05 9.28
CA ALA A 133 -8.10 9.66 8.09
C ALA A 133 -9.46 9.07 7.65
N ASN A 134 -10.04 8.16 8.44
CA ASN A 134 -11.39 7.63 8.22
C ASN A 134 -12.45 8.66 8.67
N ASP A 135 -13.55 8.74 7.94
CA ASP A 135 -14.76 9.49 8.30
C ASP A 135 -16.01 8.79 7.73
N GLU A 136 -17.18 9.46 7.78
CA GLU A 136 -18.46 8.89 7.32
C GLU A 136 -18.45 8.58 5.81
N ASP A 137 -17.77 9.41 5.00
CA ASP A 137 -17.71 9.29 3.54
C ASP A 137 -16.40 8.72 3.02
N THR A 138 -15.45 8.45 3.92
CA THR A 138 -14.09 8.03 3.55
C THR A 138 -13.67 6.79 4.31
N PHE A 139 -13.29 5.76 3.58
CA PHE A 139 -12.60 4.60 4.14
C PHE A 139 -11.12 4.64 3.76
N VAL A 140 -10.25 4.54 4.76
CA VAL A 140 -8.79 4.51 4.57
C VAL A 140 -8.23 3.21 5.14
N ILE A 141 -7.52 2.49 4.30
CA ILE A 141 -6.83 1.27 4.67
C ILE A 141 -5.36 1.36 4.28
N CYS A 142 -4.48 1.34 5.28
CA CYS A 142 -3.04 1.42 5.11
C CYS A 142 -2.37 0.13 5.58
N ALA A 143 -1.23 -0.21 4.97
CA ALA A 143 -0.51 -1.41 5.32
C ALA A 143 1.01 -1.29 5.13
N ARG A 144 1.75 -2.08 5.91
CA ARG A 144 3.15 -2.41 5.67
C ARG A 144 3.18 -3.68 4.83
N VAL A 145 3.92 -3.65 3.73
CA VAL A 145 4.06 -4.79 2.83
C VAL A 145 5.42 -5.44 3.04
N GLY A 146 5.42 -6.70 3.40
CA GLY A 146 6.62 -7.49 3.66
C GLY A 146 6.69 -8.76 2.83
N LEU A 147 7.85 -9.41 2.87
CA LEU A 147 8.01 -10.74 2.30
C LEU A 147 7.41 -11.79 3.24
N LEU A 148 6.61 -12.72 2.70
CA LEU A 148 5.91 -13.72 3.50
C LEU A 148 6.89 -14.61 4.30
N ASN A 149 7.97 -15.05 3.67
CA ASN A 149 8.94 -15.99 4.22
C ASN A 149 10.14 -15.33 4.93
N GLN A 150 10.10 -14.01 5.15
CA GLN A 150 11.17 -13.27 5.80
C GLN A 150 10.60 -12.22 6.74
N GLU A 151 11.29 -11.98 7.86
CA GLU A 151 10.91 -10.96 8.83
C GLU A 151 11.32 -9.55 8.38
N ILE A 152 10.88 -9.16 7.17
CA ILE A 152 11.24 -7.88 6.57
C ILE A 152 10.04 -7.27 5.83
N ASN A 153 9.78 -6.00 6.09
CA ASN A 153 8.91 -5.17 5.27
C ASN A 153 9.76 -4.50 4.19
N ILE A 154 9.20 -4.31 3.01
CA ILE A 154 9.90 -3.76 1.82
C ILE A 154 9.18 -2.58 1.20
N ALA A 155 7.91 -2.37 1.58
CA ALA A 155 7.09 -1.29 1.06
C ALA A 155 6.01 -0.87 2.08
N LYS A 156 5.32 0.21 1.76
CA LYS A 156 4.10 0.68 2.40
C LYS A 156 3.02 0.87 1.35
N MET A 157 1.76 0.79 1.73
CA MET A 157 0.63 1.11 0.86
C MET A 157 -0.51 1.75 1.64
N CYS A 158 -1.33 2.55 0.95
CA CYS A 158 -2.63 3.02 1.43
C CYS A 158 -3.62 3.08 0.27
N HIS A 159 -4.87 2.72 0.57
CA HIS A 159 -6.03 3.02 -0.26
C HIS A 159 -6.92 4.00 0.48
N VAL A 160 -7.31 5.07 -0.19
CA VAL A 160 -8.29 6.05 0.29
C VAL A 160 -9.49 5.98 -0.63
N VAL A 161 -10.61 5.53 -0.11
CA VAL A 161 -11.88 5.39 -0.84
C VAL A 161 -12.84 6.46 -0.38
N ARG A 162 -13.34 7.28 -1.28
CA ARG A 162 -14.30 8.34 -0.98
C ARG A 162 -15.57 8.21 -1.78
N ASN A 163 -16.69 8.47 -1.12
CA ASN A 163 -17.98 8.56 -1.78
C ASN A 163 -18.01 9.73 -2.78
N THR A 164 -18.61 9.49 -3.92
CA THR A 164 -18.94 10.47 -4.96
C THR A 164 -20.45 10.40 -5.27
N LEU A 165 -20.94 11.30 -6.12
CA LEU A 165 -22.36 11.29 -6.52
C LEU A 165 -22.76 9.95 -7.13
N ASP A 166 -21.91 9.40 -8.03
CA ASP A 166 -22.24 8.20 -8.82
C ASP A 166 -21.60 6.91 -8.27
N GLY A 167 -20.93 6.96 -7.12
CA GLY A 167 -20.21 5.81 -6.58
C GLY A 167 -19.14 6.19 -5.58
N ALA A 168 -17.88 5.76 -5.85
CA ALA A 168 -16.70 6.14 -5.09
C ALA A 168 -15.50 6.40 -6.00
N GLU A 169 -14.51 7.10 -5.49
CA GLU A 169 -13.17 7.20 -6.04
C GLU A 169 -12.19 6.53 -5.07
N MET A 170 -11.38 5.60 -5.56
CA MET A 170 -10.27 5.04 -4.81
C MET A 170 -8.95 5.65 -5.29
N ARG A 171 -8.17 6.15 -4.35
CA ARG A 171 -6.78 6.57 -4.55
C ARG A 171 -5.87 5.57 -3.87
N SER A 172 -5.12 4.81 -4.65
CA SER A 172 -4.14 3.84 -4.14
C SER A 172 -2.75 4.41 -4.24
N ARG A 173 -1.94 4.21 -3.21
CA ARG A 173 -0.55 4.62 -3.20
C ARG A 173 0.34 3.56 -2.59
N PHE A 174 1.46 3.32 -3.27
CA PHE A 174 2.49 2.40 -2.82
C PHE A 174 3.83 3.12 -2.78
N TRP A 175 4.58 2.90 -1.70
CA TRP A 175 5.93 3.42 -1.51
C TRP A 175 6.89 2.24 -1.47
N LEU A 176 7.59 1.98 -2.58
CA LEU A 176 8.53 0.89 -2.72
C LEU A 176 9.91 1.27 -2.19
N GLY A 177 10.58 0.33 -1.50
CA GLY A 177 11.90 0.55 -0.95
C GLY A 177 11.89 1.07 0.48
N HIS A 178 10.78 0.95 1.21
CA HIS A 178 10.71 1.20 2.65
C HIS A 178 11.02 -0.07 3.42
N VAL A 179 12.32 -0.30 3.68
CA VAL A 179 12.81 -1.52 4.30
C VAL A 179 12.83 -1.41 5.81
N ALA A 180 12.22 -2.38 6.50
CA ALA A 180 12.27 -2.47 7.95
C ALA A 180 12.24 -3.92 8.42
N LYS A 181 13.02 -4.28 9.46
CA LYS A 181 12.86 -5.57 10.13
C LYS A 181 11.54 -5.56 10.90
N ARG A 182 10.83 -6.69 10.89
CA ARG A 182 9.65 -6.90 11.73
C ARG A 182 9.88 -7.99 12.77
N GLU A 183 9.23 -7.87 13.92
CA GLU A 183 9.06 -8.92 14.92
C GLU A 183 7.57 -9.02 15.24
N GLY A 184 6.94 -10.09 14.70
CA GLY A 184 5.48 -10.18 14.68
C GLY A 184 4.89 -8.97 13.94
N ASN A 185 4.04 -8.20 14.62
CA ASN A 185 3.41 -6.98 14.08
C ASN A 185 4.21 -5.69 14.33
N LYS A 186 5.37 -5.76 15.00
CA LYS A 186 6.18 -4.59 15.31
C LYS A 186 7.28 -4.37 14.28
N THR A 187 7.48 -3.11 13.91
CA THR A 187 8.64 -2.69 13.13
C THR A 187 9.77 -2.32 14.09
N ILE A 188 10.95 -2.87 13.86
CA ILE A 188 12.13 -2.60 14.69
C ILE A 188 13.30 -2.05 13.86
N SER A 189 14.11 -1.20 14.49
CA SER A 189 15.35 -0.70 13.88
C SER A 189 16.35 -1.85 13.69
N SER A 190 17.00 -1.89 12.52
CA SER A 190 17.97 -2.94 12.20
C SER A 190 18.99 -2.45 11.17
N LEU A 191 20.17 -3.10 11.16
CA LEU A 191 21.19 -2.83 10.15
C LEU A 191 20.68 -3.12 8.73
N LYS A 192 19.88 -4.19 8.55
CA LYS A 192 19.24 -4.50 7.25
C LYS A 192 18.30 -3.38 6.81
N GLY A 193 17.48 -2.84 7.72
CA GLY A 193 16.61 -1.71 7.43
C GLY A 193 17.41 -0.45 7.09
N PHE A 194 18.46 -0.14 7.84
CA PHE A 194 19.33 0.99 7.56
C PHE A 194 19.96 0.89 6.16
N ILE A 195 20.63 -0.23 5.83
CA ILE A 195 21.25 -0.44 4.53
C ILE A 195 20.22 -0.46 3.41
N GLY A 196 19.07 -1.13 3.62
CA GLY A 196 18.00 -1.23 2.61
C GLY A 196 17.36 0.12 2.25
N ASN A 197 17.39 1.08 3.16
CA ASN A 197 16.87 2.44 2.93
C ASN A 197 17.91 3.43 2.37
N MET A 198 19.16 3.02 2.17
CA MET A 198 20.15 3.88 1.51
C MET A 198 19.80 4.07 0.03
N ALA A 199 19.93 5.30 -0.47
CA ALA A 199 19.64 5.63 -1.87
C ALA A 199 20.41 4.76 -2.87
N LEU A 200 21.67 4.44 -2.56
CA LEU A 200 22.49 3.55 -3.39
C LEU A 200 21.92 2.13 -3.44
N THR A 201 21.51 1.56 -2.30
CA THR A 201 20.91 0.22 -2.25
C THR A 201 19.61 0.19 -3.05
N ARG A 202 18.73 1.17 -2.85
CA ARG A 202 17.48 1.32 -3.61
C ARG A 202 17.74 1.45 -5.11
N ALA A 203 18.77 2.24 -5.48
CA ALA A 203 19.15 2.45 -6.89
C ALA A 203 19.60 1.16 -7.58
N LEU A 204 20.21 0.24 -6.85
CA LEU A 204 20.69 -1.04 -7.36
C LEU A 204 19.63 -2.14 -7.37
N VAL A 205 18.70 -2.11 -6.41
CA VAL A 205 17.73 -3.20 -6.18
C VAL A 205 16.37 -2.91 -6.82
N LEU A 206 15.90 -1.66 -6.75
CA LEU A 206 14.60 -1.29 -7.30
C LEU A 206 14.72 -0.92 -8.77
N ASN A 207 13.81 -1.43 -9.58
CA ASN A 207 13.74 -1.08 -10.99
C ASN A 207 12.35 -0.51 -11.37
N GLN A 208 12.33 0.25 -12.46
CA GLN A 208 11.11 0.92 -12.93
C GLN A 208 10.07 -0.07 -13.46
N GLN A 209 10.50 -1.20 -14.00
CA GLN A 209 9.58 -2.17 -14.56
C GLN A 209 8.71 -2.78 -13.47
N ASN A 210 9.29 -3.22 -12.35
CA ASN A 210 8.52 -3.75 -11.22
C ASN A 210 7.51 -2.73 -10.67
N ALA A 211 7.85 -1.44 -10.65
CA ALA A 211 6.92 -0.40 -10.24
C ALA A 211 5.78 -0.19 -11.26
N LYS A 212 6.04 -0.33 -12.55
CA LYS A 212 5.01 -0.30 -13.60
C LYS A 212 4.11 -1.53 -13.55
N ASP A 213 4.69 -2.70 -13.31
CA ASP A 213 3.94 -3.95 -13.18
C ASP A 213 3.00 -3.89 -11.99
N LEU A 214 3.47 -3.39 -10.83
CA LEU A 214 2.60 -3.13 -9.68
C LEU A 214 1.49 -2.12 -9.99
N LYS A 215 1.80 -1.06 -10.75
CA LYS A 215 0.79 -0.09 -11.17
C LYS A 215 -0.32 -0.77 -11.99
N THR A 216 0.07 -1.56 -12.98
CA THR A 216 -0.89 -2.28 -13.84
C THR A 216 -1.72 -3.28 -13.04
N HIS A 217 -1.08 -4.07 -12.16
CA HIS A 217 -1.76 -4.99 -11.26
C HIS A 217 -2.81 -4.27 -10.39
N ALA A 218 -2.42 -3.17 -9.73
CA ALA A 218 -3.32 -2.39 -8.89
C ALA A 218 -4.47 -1.71 -9.66
N GLU A 219 -4.25 -1.30 -10.90
CA GLU A 219 -5.32 -0.80 -11.78
C GLU A 219 -6.34 -1.89 -12.11
N GLU A 220 -5.86 -3.09 -12.47
CA GLU A 220 -6.71 -4.23 -12.83
C GLU A 220 -7.49 -4.74 -11.62
N GLU A 221 -6.83 -4.98 -10.48
CA GLU A 221 -7.48 -5.52 -9.29
C GLU A 221 -8.57 -4.59 -8.73
N MET A 222 -8.32 -3.28 -8.67
CA MET A 222 -9.32 -2.33 -8.15
C MET A 222 -10.49 -2.14 -9.13
N LYS A 223 -10.25 -2.29 -10.43
CA LYS A 223 -11.31 -2.32 -11.43
C LYS A 223 -12.20 -3.55 -11.28
N TYR A 224 -11.61 -4.75 -11.15
CA TYR A 224 -12.39 -5.97 -10.90
C TYR A 224 -13.20 -5.88 -9.61
N LEU A 225 -12.59 -5.35 -8.52
CA LEU A 225 -13.33 -5.14 -7.28
C LEU A 225 -14.54 -4.21 -7.49
N ALA A 226 -14.36 -3.11 -8.22
CA ALA A 226 -15.45 -2.18 -8.52
C ALA A 226 -16.60 -2.85 -9.30
N GLU A 227 -16.28 -3.78 -10.20
CA GLU A 227 -17.27 -4.50 -11.01
C GLU A 227 -18.10 -5.50 -10.18
N ILE A 228 -17.47 -6.23 -9.24
CA ILE A 228 -18.15 -7.30 -8.49
C ILE A 228 -18.83 -6.79 -7.22
N LEU A 229 -18.27 -5.78 -6.57
CA LEU A 229 -18.62 -5.39 -5.20
C LEU A 229 -20.07 -4.93 -5.01
N PRO A 230 -20.70 -4.12 -5.87
CA PRO A 230 -22.08 -3.67 -5.65
C PRO A 230 -23.09 -4.81 -5.63
N ALA A 231 -23.00 -5.74 -6.58
CA ALA A 231 -23.91 -6.88 -6.65
C ALA A 231 -23.67 -7.85 -5.48
N LEU A 232 -22.41 -8.10 -5.14
CA LEU A 232 -22.01 -8.98 -4.06
C LEU A 232 -22.48 -8.43 -2.71
N TYR A 233 -22.27 -7.15 -2.44
CA TYR A 233 -22.70 -6.49 -1.20
C TYR A 233 -24.21 -6.58 -1.03
N ARG A 234 -24.98 -6.25 -2.08
CA ARG A 234 -26.43 -6.37 -2.06
C ARG A 234 -26.88 -7.80 -1.75
N SER A 235 -26.27 -8.80 -2.38
CA SER A 235 -26.66 -10.21 -2.20
C SER A 235 -26.43 -10.77 -0.79
N LYS A 236 -25.55 -10.16 -0.01
CA LYS A 236 -25.14 -10.60 1.33
C LYS A 236 -25.73 -9.75 2.46
N ASN A 237 -26.29 -8.58 2.15
CA ASN A 237 -26.83 -7.62 3.12
C ASN A 237 -28.30 -7.28 2.82
N VAL A 238 -29.02 -8.15 2.10
CA VAL A 238 -30.49 -8.05 1.96
C VAL A 238 -31.10 -8.77 3.17
N ASP A 239 -31.67 -8.01 4.10
CA ASP A 239 -32.65 -8.49 5.07
C ASP A 239 -34.04 -8.48 4.46
#